data_78cd5a87cb5b276caf9e2d2a620eadf3
#
_entry.id   78cd5a87cb5b276caf9e2d2a620eadf3
#
_cell.length_a   1.000
_cell.length_b   1.000
_cell.length_c   1.000
_cell.angle_alpha   90.00
_cell.angle_beta   90.00
_cell.angle_gamma   90.00
#
_symmetry.space_group_name_H-M   'P 1'
#
loop_
_entity.id
_entity.type
_entity.pdbx_description
1 polymer ?
#
loop_
_entity_poly.entity_id
_entity_poly.type
_entity_poly.pdbx_seq_one_letter_code
_entity_poly.pdbx_strand_id
1 'polypeptide(L)'
;SAHPDGSDLETLDRLAAQTTWDYDSALLNWKLASKQWELEKTEAKDQPGVLKQIEALKKDLHNRNLSFQEHPLKYVALKASIKALESPAETEEERGTPYPDTSTGRRSALARWLIHPENPLTARVAVNHMWSRHFGIPLVDPVSDFGRRTPAPILQSILDHLAVTLVKHQWHMKPIHRLIVTSAAYKRSSASHGAHPQNLLKDPENQLLWRQHTKRMESQVIRDSLLKSAGLLDERMGGPSLEADKPHPRRSLYFRHSRDDQERFLGLFDDASILECYRRSESIIPQQALALSNSQLSMDAAMGIAHHLGWEEKNTPASEERFIERAFQTLLGWEPEEEERNLGDRITTHTARGIG
;
A
#
# COMPACT_ATOMS: atom_id res chain seq x y z
N SER A 1 -25.95 -6.34 33.71
CA SER A 1 -24.56 -5.90 33.80
C SER A 1 -23.98 -6.37 35.12
N ALA A 2 -23.37 -7.56 35.10
CA ALA A 2 -22.60 -8.07 36.23
C ALA A 2 -21.28 -7.26 36.27
N HIS A 3 -20.94 -6.73 37.44
CA HIS A 3 -19.59 -6.23 37.67
C HIS A 3 -18.63 -7.41 37.53
N PRO A 4 -17.49 -7.29 36.86
CA PRO A 4 -16.50 -8.34 36.79
C PRO A 4 -16.03 -8.67 38.19
N ASP A 5 -15.90 -9.97 38.46
CA ASP A 5 -15.41 -10.48 39.72
C ASP A 5 -13.96 -10.01 39.97
N GLY A 6 -13.54 -9.83 41.20
CA GLY A 6 -12.20 -9.30 41.52
C GLY A 6 -11.04 -10.07 40.88
N SER A 7 -11.21 -11.36 40.62
CA SER A 7 -10.27 -12.22 39.87
C SER A 7 -10.14 -11.82 38.39
N ASP A 8 -11.22 -11.35 37.77
CA ASP A 8 -11.23 -10.90 36.38
C ASP A 8 -10.49 -9.55 36.21
N LEU A 9 -10.62 -8.65 37.20
CA LEU A 9 -9.91 -7.37 37.21
C LEU A 9 -8.40 -7.56 37.33
N GLU A 10 -7.94 -8.42 38.19
CA GLU A 10 -6.51 -8.70 38.36
C GLU A 10 -5.90 -9.33 37.08
N THR A 11 -6.65 -10.21 36.43
CA THR A 11 -6.24 -10.81 35.15
C THR A 11 -6.19 -9.79 34.05
N LEU A 12 -7.16 -8.87 33.97
CA LEU A 12 -7.18 -7.79 32.98
C LEU A 12 -6.06 -6.77 33.21
N ASP A 13 -5.77 -6.43 34.47
CA ASP A 13 -4.67 -5.53 34.82
C ASP A 13 -3.32 -6.13 34.44
N ARG A 14 -3.13 -7.42 34.67
CA ARG A 14 -1.92 -8.14 34.26
C ARG A 14 -1.76 -8.18 32.76
N LEU A 15 -2.84 -8.46 32.02
CA LEU A 15 -2.85 -8.49 30.56
C LEU A 15 -2.57 -7.09 29.97
N ALA A 16 -3.16 -6.04 30.55
CA ALA A 16 -2.91 -4.66 30.12
C ALA A 16 -1.46 -4.24 30.37
N ALA A 17 -0.89 -4.60 31.52
CA ALA A 17 0.50 -4.34 31.83
C ALA A 17 1.45 -5.10 30.89
N GLN A 18 1.16 -6.37 30.59
CA GLN A 18 1.91 -7.17 29.62
C GLN A 18 1.89 -6.53 28.23
N THR A 19 0.72 -6.16 27.75
CA THR A 19 0.55 -5.53 26.42
C THR A 19 1.34 -4.21 26.31
N THR A 20 1.35 -3.41 27.38
CA THR A 20 2.14 -2.18 27.43
C THR A 20 3.64 -2.48 27.40
N TRP A 21 4.07 -3.49 28.12
CA TRP A 21 5.47 -3.91 28.12
C TRP A 21 5.91 -4.42 26.75
N ASP A 22 5.08 -5.23 26.09
CA ASP A 22 5.33 -5.77 24.75
C ASP A 22 5.45 -4.63 23.73
N TYR A 23 4.54 -3.67 23.78
CA TYR A 23 4.57 -2.50 22.90
C TYR A 23 5.86 -1.67 23.06
N ASP A 24 6.21 -1.32 24.29
CA ASP A 24 7.41 -0.52 24.55
C ASP A 24 8.70 -1.27 24.18
N SER A 25 8.73 -2.60 24.40
CA SER A 25 9.84 -3.45 24.01
C SER A 25 9.99 -3.52 22.49
N ALA A 26 8.87 -3.64 21.76
CA ALA A 26 8.84 -3.57 20.30
C ALA A 26 9.33 -2.21 19.79
N LEU A 27 8.93 -1.11 20.44
CA LEU A 27 9.37 0.25 20.10
C LEU A 27 10.88 0.44 20.29
N LEU A 28 11.45 -0.08 21.36
CA LEU A 28 12.90 -0.03 21.60
C LEU A 28 13.67 -0.86 20.57
N ASN A 29 13.17 -2.05 20.24
CA ASN A 29 13.76 -2.89 19.19
C ASN A 29 13.70 -2.20 17.81
N TRP A 30 12.60 -1.54 17.50
CA TRP A 30 12.47 -0.76 16.27
C TRP A 30 13.49 0.40 16.22
N LYS A 31 13.61 1.17 17.32
CA LYS A 31 14.61 2.25 17.42
C LYS A 31 16.05 1.72 17.25
N LEU A 32 16.34 0.57 17.84
CA LEU A 32 17.65 -0.07 17.72
C LEU A 32 17.92 -0.47 16.26
N ALA A 33 16.99 -1.14 15.60
CA ALA A 33 17.12 -1.53 14.20
C ALA A 33 17.28 -0.31 13.28
N SER A 34 16.51 0.76 13.55
CA SER A 34 16.62 2.02 12.80
C SER A 34 18.02 2.66 12.93
N LYS A 35 18.59 2.65 14.13
CA LYS A 35 19.95 3.19 14.36
C LYS A 35 21.05 2.29 13.78
N GLN A 36 20.87 0.98 13.76
CA GLN A 36 21.80 0.06 13.10
C GLN A 36 21.82 0.29 11.58
N TRP A 37 20.65 0.50 11.00
CA TRP A 37 20.55 0.83 9.57
C TRP A 37 21.15 2.21 9.24
N GLU A 38 20.97 3.22 10.13
CA GLU A 38 21.61 4.52 10.01
C GLU A 38 23.14 4.39 10.04
N LEU A 39 23.68 3.54 10.91
CA LEU A 39 25.11 3.27 11.01
C LEU A 39 25.71 2.75 9.70
N GLU A 40 25.00 1.85 9.00
CA GLU A 40 25.45 1.30 7.72
C GLU A 40 25.60 2.37 6.62
N LYS A 41 24.89 3.51 6.76
CA LYS A 41 24.88 4.60 5.78
C LYS A 41 25.69 5.82 6.19
N THR A 42 26.13 5.87 7.44
CA THR A 42 26.86 7.02 7.99
C THR A 42 28.33 6.95 7.62
N GLU A 43 28.91 8.06 7.18
CA GLU A 43 30.37 8.16 6.93
C GLU A 43 31.18 7.86 8.18
N ALA A 44 32.34 7.26 7.99
CA ALA A 44 33.22 6.77 9.07
C ALA A 44 33.51 7.81 10.18
N LYS A 45 33.54 9.07 9.83
CA LYS A 45 33.80 10.19 10.76
C LYS A 45 32.62 10.43 11.74
N ASP A 46 31.38 10.13 11.36
CA ASP A 46 30.17 10.40 12.17
C ASP A 46 29.65 9.12 12.87
N GLN A 47 30.18 7.96 12.53
CA GLN A 47 29.79 6.67 13.12
C GLN A 47 29.92 6.59 14.66
N PRO A 48 30.90 7.21 15.34
CA PRO A 48 31.02 7.14 16.81
C PRO A 48 29.79 7.67 17.54
N GLY A 49 29.10 8.70 16.98
CA GLY A 49 27.87 9.25 17.55
C GLY A 49 26.70 8.29 17.48
N VAL A 50 26.56 7.61 16.35
CA VAL A 50 25.50 6.60 16.14
C VAL A 50 25.75 5.36 16.98
N LEU A 51 26.98 4.90 17.07
CA LEU A 51 27.38 3.76 17.93
C LEU A 51 27.04 4.00 19.40
N LYS A 52 27.30 5.20 19.93
CA LYS A 52 26.92 5.56 21.30
C LYS A 52 25.39 5.50 21.52
N GLN A 53 24.60 5.90 20.54
CA GLN A 53 23.14 5.80 20.63
C GLN A 53 22.67 4.33 20.59
N ILE A 54 23.30 3.50 19.78
CA ILE A 54 23.02 2.06 19.72
C ILE A 54 23.33 1.38 21.05
N GLU A 55 24.47 1.71 21.69
CA GLU A 55 24.85 1.18 23.00
C GLU A 55 23.86 1.60 24.09
N ALA A 56 23.42 2.86 24.08
CA ALA A 56 22.40 3.35 25.00
C ALA A 56 21.07 2.58 24.86
N LEU A 57 20.60 2.38 23.62
CA LEU A 57 19.37 1.62 23.36
C LEU A 57 19.48 0.14 23.77
N LYS A 58 20.64 -0.48 23.54
CA LYS A 58 20.90 -1.85 24.01
C LYS A 58 20.87 -1.96 25.53
N LYS A 59 21.44 -0.96 26.22
CA LYS A 59 21.41 -0.89 27.68
C LYS A 59 20.00 -0.71 28.22
N ASP A 60 19.21 0.16 27.60
CA ASP A 60 17.81 0.39 27.96
C ASP A 60 16.98 -0.88 27.77
N LEU A 61 17.17 -1.60 26.67
CA LEU A 61 16.49 -2.86 26.41
C LEU A 61 16.89 -3.94 27.44
N HIS A 62 18.17 -4.02 27.78
CA HIS A 62 18.68 -4.94 28.79
C HIS A 62 18.10 -4.63 30.18
N ASN A 63 18.15 -3.38 30.61
CA ASN A 63 17.59 -2.95 31.89
C ASN A 63 16.08 -3.22 31.98
N ARG A 64 15.36 -3.00 30.89
CA ARG A 64 13.94 -3.28 30.81
C ARG A 64 13.64 -4.78 30.96
N ASN A 65 14.41 -5.64 30.31
CA ASN A 65 14.27 -7.10 30.45
C ASN A 65 14.56 -7.58 31.87
N LEU A 66 15.55 -6.99 32.55
CA LEU A 66 15.84 -7.28 33.95
C LEU A 66 14.70 -6.84 34.87
N SER A 67 14.17 -5.63 34.67
CA SER A 67 13.04 -5.12 35.47
C SER A 67 11.78 -5.96 35.35
N PHE A 68 11.57 -6.59 34.19
CA PHE A 68 10.46 -7.53 33.97
C PHE A 68 10.58 -8.79 34.82
N GLN A 69 11.80 -9.29 35.02
CA GLN A 69 12.05 -10.49 35.83
C GLN A 69 11.96 -10.23 37.35
N GLU A 70 12.34 -9.01 37.78
CA GLU A 70 12.42 -8.68 39.21
C GLU A 70 11.12 -8.13 39.82
N HIS A 71 10.26 -7.53 39.00
CA HIS A 71 9.05 -6.87 39.48
C HIS A 71 7.81 -7.33 38.69
N PRO A 72 6.74 -7.74 39.38
CA PRO A 72 5.48 -8.06 38.72
C PRO A 72 4.95 -6.81 38.03
N LEU A 73 4.52 -6.99 36.77
CA LEU A 73 3.90 -5.92 36.00
C LEU A 73 2.67 -5.37 36.73
N LYS A 74 2.68 -4.09 37.00
CA LYS A 74 1.50 -3.36 37.51
C LYS A 74 0.94 -2.50 36.40
N TYR A 75 -0.36 -2.57 36.23
CA TYR A 75 -1.06 -1.62 35.37
C TYR A 75 -0.90 -0.20 35.93
N VAL A 76 -0.47 0.70 35.06
CA VAL A 76 -0.43 2.15 35.37
C VAL A 76 -1.68 2.75 34.78
N ALA A 77 -2.57 3.26 35.64
CA ALA A 77 -3.78 3.91 35.21
C ALA A 77 -3.49 5.09 34.26
N LEU A 78 -4.36 5.27 33.28
CA LEU A 78 -4.27 6.42 32.36
C LEU A 78 -4.34 7.72 33.17
N LYS A 79 -3.38 8.61 32.97
CA LYS A 79 -3.45 9.95 33.55
C LYS A 79 -4.56 10.75 32.87
N ALA A 80 -5.28 11.54 33.65
CA ALA A 80 -6.23 12.50 33.11
C ALA A 80 -5.51 13.45 32.14
N SER A 81 -6.05 13.62 30.97
CA SER A 81 -5.51 14.52 29.95
C SER A 81 -6.52 15.63 29.64
N ILE A 82 -6.00 16.78 29.28
CA ILE A 82 -6.80 17.91 28.82
C ILE A 82 -6.89 17.82 27.29
N LYS A 83 -8.05 18.12 26.73
CA LYS A 83 -8.25 18.22 25.28
C LYS A 83 -7.20 19.17 24.68
N ALA A 84 -6.56 18.78 23.58
CA ALA A 84 -5.71 19.69 22.83
C ALA A 84 -6.54 20.80 22.19
N LEU A 85 -5.98 21.99 22.04
CA LEU A 85 -6.60 23.06 21.28
C LEU A 85 -6.67 22.62 19.80
N GLU A 86 -7.86 22.72 19.20
CA GLU A 86 -8.09 22.29 17.80
C GLU A 86 -7.81 23.42 16.80
N SER A 87 -7.85 24.66 17.27
CA SER A 87 -7.56 25.84 16.45
C SER A 87 -6.83 26.91 17.25
N PRO A 88 -6.11 27.84 16.60
CA PRO A 88 -5.49 28.99 17.27
C PRO A 88 -6.47 29.96 17.91
N ALA A 89 -7.76 29.88 17.57
CA ALA A 89 -8.81 30.73 18.13
C ALA A 89 -9.40 30.17 19.42
N GLU A 90 -9.16 28.89 19.76
CA GLU A 90 -9.63 28.32 21.03
C GLU A 90 -8.77 28.80 22.20
N THR A 91 -9.44 29.12 23.31
CA THR A 91 -8.80 29.53 24.56
C THR A 91 -8.59 28.34 25.50
N GLU A 92 -7.71 28.51 26.51
CA GLU A 92 -7.49 27.50 27.55
C GLU A 92 -8.77 27.14 28.32
N GLU A 93 -9.68 28.10 28.46
CA GLU A 93 -10.95 27.94 29.16
C GLU A 93 -11.93 27.04 28.37
N GLU A 94 -11.82 27.02 27.06
CA GLU A 94 -12.66 26.18 26.18
C GLU A 94 -12.21 24.71 26.13
N ARG A 95 -11.09 24.37 26.72
CA ARG A 95 -10.62 22.96 26.82
C ARG A 95 -11.57 22.07 27.62
N GLY A 96 -12.43 22.64 28.44
CA GLY A 96 -13.37 21.89 29.24
C GLY A 96 -12.74 21.11 30.40
N THR A 97 -13.48 20.15 30.91
CA THR A 97 -13.00 19.27 31.98
C THR A 97 -11.98 18.27 31.48
N PRO A 98 -10.93 17.95 32.26
CA PRO A 98 -10.00 16.91 31.91
C PRO A 98 -10.72 15.58 31.60
N TYR A 99 -10.18 14.82 30.65
CA TYR A 99 -10.67 13.48 30.41
C TYR A 99 -10.47 12.62 31.66
N PRO A 100 -11.41 11.70 31.96
CA PRO A 100 -11.26 10.80 33.10
C PRO A 100 -10.00 9.98 32.98
N ASP A 101 -9.30 9.74 34.07
CA ASP A 101 -8.10 8.91 34.18
C ASP A 101 -8.39 7.40 34.13
N THR A 102 -9.67 7.06 34.08
CA THR A 102 -10.13 5.68 33.94
C THR A 102 -10.75 5.43 32.56
N SER A 103 -10.57 4.24 32.02
CA SER A 103 -11.19 3.86 30.76
C SER A 103 -12.72 3.79 30.90
N THR A 104 -13.44 4.52 30.06
CA THR A 104 -14.91 4.42 29.96
C THR A 104 -15.40 3.19 29.19
N GLY A 105 -14.50 2.41 28.62
CA GLY A 105 -14.84 1.24 27.80
C GLY A 105 -15.47 1.54 26.43
N ARG A 106 -15.67 2.84 26.08
CA ARG A 106 -16.35 3.23 24.82
C ARG A 106 -15.64 2.71 23.57
N ARG A 107 -14.30 2.81 23.52
CA ARG A 107 -13.51 2.28 22.37
C ARG A 107 -13.66 0.78 22.22
N SER A 108 -13.61 0.04 23.32
CA SER A 108 -13.82 -1.41 23.33
C SER A 108 -15.25 -1.79 22.94
N ALA A 109 -16.25 -1.01 23.35
CA ALA A 109 -17.64 -1.20 22.95
C ALA A 109 -17.81 -0.97 21.45
N LEU A 110 -17.22 0.10 20.90
CA LEU A 110 -17.23 0.40 19.47
C LEU A 110 -16.52 -0.72 18.67
N ALA A 111 -15.36 -1.18 19.12
CA ALA A 111 -14.64 -2.26 18.46
C ALA A 111 -15.48 -3.55 18.39
N ARG A 112 -16.11 -3.93 19.52
CA ARG A 112 -17.02 -5.10 19.54
C ARG A 112 -18.22 -4.93 18.62
N TRP A 113 -18.80 -3.72 18.54
CA TRP A 113 -19.90 -3.44 17.63
C TRP A 113 -19.47 -3.53 16.16
N LEU A 114 -18.30 -3.01 15.81
CA LEU A 114 -17.78 -3.06 14.44
C LEU A 114 -17.63 -4.50 13.92
N ILE A 115 -17.17 -5.42 14.76
CA ILE A 115 -16.98 -6.84 14.38
C ILE A 115 -18.17 -7.74 14.71
N HIS A 116 -19.25 -7.17 15.25
CA HIS A 116 -20.42 -7.95 15.64
C HIS A 116 -21.06 -8.65 14.44
N PRO A 117 -21.44 -9.93 14.52
CA PRO A 117 -22.04 -10.67 13.41
C PRO A 117 -23.30 -10.01 12.82
N GLU A 118 -24.08 -9.31 13.66
CA GLU A 118 -25.29 -8.59 13.26
C GLU A 118 -25.00 -7.20 12.66
N ASN A 119 -23.75 -6.75 12.66
CA ASN A 119 -23.40 -5.51 11.96
C ASN A 119 -23.38 -5.75 10.44
N PRO A 120 -24.35 -5.19 9.68
CA PRO A 120 -24.47 -5.53 8.27
C PRO A 120 -23.45 -4.80 7.39
N LEU A 121 -22.75 -3.78 7.91
CA LEU A 121 -21.97 -2.86 7.10
C LEU A 121 -20.49 -3.19 7.05
N THR A 122 -19.85 -3.49 8.18
CA THR A 122 -18.40 -3.61 8.24
C THR A 122 -17.84 -4.62 7.23
N ALA A 123 -18.44 -5.81 7.16
CA ALA A 123 -18.01 -6.84 6.22
C ALA A 123 -18.27 -6.44 4.76
N ARG A 124 -19.43 -5.81 4.46
CA ARG A 124 -19.76 -5.31 3.12
C ARG A 124 -18.77 -4.21 2.66
N VAL A 125 -18.46 -3.27 3.54
CA VAL A 125 -17.47 -2.21 3.25
C VAL A 125 -16.11 -2.83 2.97
N ALA A 126 -15.64 -3.75 3.81
CA ALA A 126 -14.35 -4.42 3.62
C ALA A 126 -14.27 -5.16 2.28
N VAL A 127 -15.28 -5.95 1.93
CA VAL A 127 -15.28 -6.69 0.66
C VAL A 127 -15.47 -5.77 -0.55
N ASN A 128 -16.21 -4.66 -0.42
CA ASN A 128 -16.32 -3.66 -1.48
C ASN A 128 -14.97 -3.02 -1.82
N HIS A 129 -14.16 -2.70 -0.81
CA HIS A 129 -12.79 -2.24 -1.02
C HIS A 129 -11.89 -3.31 -1.65
N MET A 130 -11.95 -4.56 -1.19
CA MET A 130 -11.20 -5.66 -1.81
C MET A 130 -11.60 -5.85 -3.28
N TRP A 131 -12.90 -5.84 -3.57
CA TRP A 131 -13.44 -5.96 -4.91
C TRP A 131 -12.95 -4.84 -5.83
N SER A 132 -13.07 -3.58 -5.39
CA SER A 132 -12.63 -2.43 -6.18
C SER A 132 -11.14 -2.46 -6.53
N ARG A 133 -10.30 -3.02 -5.65
CA ARG A 133 -8.87 -3.21 -5.92
C ARG A 133 -8.61 -4.27 -7.00
N HIS A 134 -9.46 -5.29 -7.10
CA HIS A 134 -9.33 -6.33 -8.12
C HIS A 134 -9.94 -5.94 -9.46
N PHE A 135 -11.16 -5.39 -9.46
CA PHE A 135 -11.91 -5.09 -10.69
C PHE A 135 -11.76 -3.64 -11.18
N GLY A 136 -11.19 -2.75 -10.39
CA GLY A 136 -11.06 -1.33 -10.73
C GLY A 136 -12.27 -0.49 -10.38
N ILE A 137 -13.47 -1.08 -10.30
CA ILE A 137 -14.71 -0.41 -9.89
C ILE A 137 -15.32 -1.12 -8.67
N PRO A 138 -15.93 -0.37 -7.74
CA PRO A 138 -16.59 -0.95 -6.57
C PRO A 138 -17.95 -1.57 -6.92
N LEU A 139 -18.43 -2.46 -6.05
CA LEU A 139 -19.82 -2.96 -6.13
C LEU A 139 -20.82 -1.89 -5.68
N VAL A 140 -20.42 -1.10 -4.67
CA VAL A 140 -21.19 0.06 -4.16
C VAL A 140 -20.37 1.32 -4.40
N ASP A 141 -20.90 2.27 -5.14
CA ASP A 141 -20.28 3.56 -5.43
C ASP A 141 -21.20 4.71 -4.92
N PRO A 142 -20.64 5.70 -4.20
CA PRO A 142 -19.25 5.86 -3.80
C PRO A 142 -18.84 4.93 -2.66
N VAL A 143 -17.57 4.51 -2.65
CA VAL A 143 -17.03 3.57 -1.64
C VAL A 143 -17.05 4.11 -0.21
N SER A 144 -17.18 5.43 -0.05
CA SER A 144 -17.25 6.13 1.22
C SER A 144 -18.66 6.23 1.81
N ASP A 145 -19.71 5.88 1.05
CA ASP A 145 -21.09 6.02 1.49
C ASP A 145 -21.86 4.70 1.29
N PHE A 146 -22.22 4.08 2.40
CA PHE A 146 -23.14 2.92 2.46
C PHE A 146 -24.46 3.31 3.11
N GLY A 147 -24.82 4.59 3.02
CA GLY A 147 -26.01 5.16 3.63
C GLY A 147 -27.28 4.93 2.80
N ARG A 148 -28.38 5.53 3.28
CA ARG A 148 -29.70 5.38 2.66
C ARG A 148 -29.84 6.07 1.29
N ARG A 149 -28.90 6.95 0.93
CA ARG A 149 -28.92 7.65 -0.36
C ARG A 149 -28.22 6.86 -1.47
N THR A 150 -27.37 5.93 -1.08
CA THR A 150 -26.63 5.11 -2.05
C THR A 150 -27.57 4.10 -2.70
N PRO A 151 -27.62 4.02 -4.03
CA PRO A 151 -28.41 3.04 -4.73
C PRO A 151 -28.01 1.60 -4.36
N ALA A 152 -28.96 0.70 -4.36
CA ALA A 152 -28.66 -0.71 -4.19
C ALA A 152 -27.78 -1.20 -5.36
N PRO A 153 -26.68 -1.92 -5.09
CA PRO A 153 -25.79 -2.39 -6.15
C PRO A 153 -26.46 -3.46 -7.00
N ILE A 154 -26.19 -3.47 -8.29
CA ILE A 154 -26.71 -4.48 -9.24
C ILE A 154 -26.29 -5.88 -8.82
N LEU A 155 -25.07 -6.04 -8.32
CA LEU A 155 -24.50 -7.31 -7.88
C LEU A 155 -24.59 -7.49 -6.36
N GLN A 156 -25.72 -7.10 -5.74
CA GLN A 156 -25.96 -7.20 -4.30
C GLN A 156 -25.68 -8.61 -3.75
N SER A 157 -26.13 -9.64 -4.47
CA SER A 157 -25.94 -11.03 -4.04
C SER A 157 -24.44 -11.43 -3.95
N ILE A 158 -23.61 -10.88 -4.81
CA ILE A 158 -22.15 -11.10 -4.76
C ILE A 158 -21.57 -10.38 -3.55
N LEU A 159 -21.94 -9.13 -3.33
CA LEU A 159 -21.51 -8.35 -2.15
C LEU A 159 -21.85 -9.10 -0.85
N ASP A 160 -23.06 -9.56 -0.74
CA ASP A 160 -23.55 -10.26 0.46
C ASP A 160 -22.85 -11.62 0.65
N HIS A 161 -22.68 -12.38 -0.42
CA HIS A 161 -21.95 -13.64 -0.39
C HIS A 161 -20.50 -13.47 0.08
N LEU A 162 -19.80 -12.50 -0.47
CA LEU A 162 -18.41 -12.20 -0.06
C LEU A 162 -18.32 -11.71 1.39
N ALA A 163 -19.27 -10.86 1.82
CA ALA A 163 -19.32 -10.36 3.18
C ALA A 163 -19.54 -11.48 4.21
N VAL A 164 -20.53 -12.36 3.94
CA VAL A 164 -20.81 -13.54 4.79
C VAL A 164 -19.59 -14.49 4.80
N THR A 165 -18.94 -14.68 3.65
CA THR A 165 -17.76 -15.53 3.53
C THR A 165 -16.61 -14.97 4.35
N LEU A 166 -16.37 -13.65 4.34
CA LEU A 166 -15.34 -12.99 5.15
C LEU A 166 -15.56 -13.24 6.65
N VAL A 167 -16.79 -13.05 7.13
CA VAL A 167 -17.14 -13.30 8.55
C VAL A 167 -16.96 -14.77 8.91
N LYS A 168 -17.41 -15.72 8.07
CA LYS A 168 -17.24 -17.17 8.27
C LYS A 168 -15.76 -17.57 8.35
N HIS A 169 -14.90 -16.91 7.61
CA HIS A 169 -13.45 -17.09 7.67
C HIS A 169 -12.76 -16.23 8.73
N GLN A 170 -13.49 -15.78 9.77
CA GLN A 170 -12.93 -15.04 10.90
C GLN A 170 -12.13 -13.81 10.46
N TRP A 171 -12.64 -13.07 9.48
CA TRP A 171 -12.04 -11.87 8.90
C TRP A 171 -10.70 -12.10 8.19
N HIS A 172 -10.34 -13.34 7.87
CA HIS A 172 -9.17 -13.62 7.05
C HIS A 172 -9.44 -13.23 5.59
N MET A 173 -8.68 -12.29 5.07
CA MET A 173 -8.88 -11.73 3.72
C MET A 173 -8.40 -12.67 2.60
N LYS A 174 -7.39 -13.51 2.83
CA LYS A 174 -6.82 -14.38 1.78
C LYS A 174 -7.85 -15.29 1.09
N PRO A 175 -8.82 -15.92 1.78
CA PRO A 175 -9.88 -16.68 1.13
C PRO A 175 -10.71 -15.84 0.15
N ILE A 176 -11.00 -14.57 0.50
CA ILE A 176 -11.77 -13.67 -0.36
C ILE A 176 -10.97 -13.30 -1.61
N HIS A 177 -9.69 -12.92 -1.44
CA HIS A 177 -8.81 -12.65 -2.59
C HIS A 177 -8.71 -13.87 -3.50
N ARG A 178 -8.54 -15.07 -2.96
CA ARG A 178 -8.49 -16.31 -3.75
C ARG A 178 -9.79 -16.52 -4.52
N LEU A 179 -10.95 -16.37 -3.88
CA LEU A 179 -12.27 -16.53 -4.51
C LEU A 179 -12.41 -15.57 -5.70
N ILE A 180 -12.02 -14.32 -5.54
CA ILE A 180 -12.07 -13.30 -6.59
C ILE A 180 -11.14 -13.67 -7.75
N VAL A 181 -9.85 -13.87 -7.51
CA VAL A 181 -8.85 -14.05 -8.60
C VAL A 181 -8.98 -15.38 -9.32
N THR A 182 -9.60 -16.39 -8.71
CA THR A 182 -9.88 -17.66 -9.38
C THR A 182 -11.22 -17.70 -10.11
N SER A 183 -12.06 -16.66 -9.96
CA SER A 183 -13.36 -16.57 -10.61
C SER A 183 -13.25 -16.47 -12.14
N ALA A 184 -14.25 -16.99 -12.84
CA ALA A 184 -14.34 -16.86 -14.29
C ALA A 184 -14.45 -15.38 -14.73
N ALA A 185 -15.10 -14.53 -13.92
CA ALA A 185 -15.21 -13.10 -14.20
C ALA A 185 -13.85 -12.41 -14.20
N TYR A 186 -12.99 -12.71 -13.21
CA TYR A 186 -11.65 -12.11 -13.10
C TYR A 186 -10.70 -12.56 -14.22
N LYS A 187 -10.87 -13.79 -14.72
CA LYS A 187 -10.03 -14.38 -15.79
C LYS A 187 -10.43 -13.95 -17.20
N ARG A 188 -11.48 -13.15 -17.36
CA ARG A 188 -11.88 -12.66 -18.68
C ARG A 188 -10.88 -11.66 -19.24
N SER A 189 -10.74 -11.64 -20.57
CA SER A 189 -9.99 -10.60 -21.25
C SER A 189 -10.62 -9.23 -21.02
N SER A 190 -9.81 -8.18 -21.00
CA SER A 190 -10.27 -6.79 -20.99
C SER A 190 -10.60 -6.27 -22.39
N ALA A 191 -10.15 -6.97 -23.44
CA ALA A 191 -10.44 -6.59 -24.83
C ALA A 191 -11.93 -6.68 -25.14
N SER A 192 -12.41 -5.76 -25.95
CA SER A 192 -13.77 -5.75 -26.47
C SER A 192 -13.87 -6.35 -27.88
N HIS A 193 -12.77 -6.44 -28.63
CA HIS A 193 -12.77 -7.07 -29.94
C HIS A 193 -13.08 -8.56 -29.81
N GLY A 194 -13.88 -9.09 -30.72
CA GLY A 194 -14.35 -10.48 -30.66
C GLY A 194 -15.44 -10.76 -29.65
N ALA A 195 -15.89 -9.78 -28.86
CA ALA A 195 -17.02 -9.91 -27.97
C ALA A 195 -18.33 -10.01 -28.76
N HIS A 196 -19.30 -10.76 -28.21
CA HIS A 196 -20.61 -10.86 -28.83
C HIS A 196 -21.27 -9.47 -28.90
N PRO A 197 -21.75 -9.00 -30.07
CA PRO A 197 -22.29 -7.64 -30.27
C PRO A 197 -23.39 -7.26 -29.27
N GLN A 198 -24.20 -8.23 -28.83
CA GLN A 198 -25.23 -7.99 -27.83
C GLN A 198 -24.71 -7.58 -26.45
N ASN A 199 -23.48 -7.93 -26.09
CA ASN A 199 -22.89 -7.50 -24.82
C ASN A 199 -22.72 -5.98 -24.80
N LEU A 200 -22.22 -5.41 -25.90
CA LEU A 200 -22.05 -3.96 -26.05
C LEU A 200 -23.39 -3.22 -26.08
N LEU A 201 -24.46 -3.85 -26.63
CA LEU A 201 -25.78 -3.24 -26.69
C LEU A 201 -26.52 -3.29 -25.35
N LYS A 202 -26.41 -4.42 -24.61
CA LYS A 202 -27.17 -4.65 -23.37
C LYS A 202 -26.48 -4.14 -22.12
N ASP A 203 -25.14 -4.14 -22.09
CA ASP A 203 -24.35 -3.75 -20.96
C ASP A 203 -23.07 -3.04 -21.42
N PRO A 204 -23.18 -1.84 -22.04
CA PRO A 204 -22.03 -1.09 -22.54
C PRO A 204 -21.04 -0.74 -21.43
N GLU A 205 -21.54 -0.46 -20.22
CA GLU A 205 -20.75 -0.11 -19.05
C GLU A 205 -20.10 -1.32 -18.36
N ASN A 206 -20.34 -2.54 -18.88
CA ASN A 206 -19.78 -3.77 -18.31
C ASN A 206 -20.13 -4.00 -16.82
N GLN A 207 -21.33 -3.63 -16.41
CA GLN A 207 -21.80 -3.76 -15.02
C GLN A 207 -22.00 -5.23 -14.61
N LEU A 208 -22.24 -6.11 -15.59
CA LEU A 208 -22.39 -7.55 -15.40
C LEU A 208 -21.10 -8.34 -15.66
N LEU A 209 -19.97 -7.63 -15.81
CA LEU A 209 -18.64 -8.22 -15.94
C LEU A 209 -18.50 -9.21 -17.11
N TRP A 210 -19.06 -8.89 -18.29
CA TRP A 210 -18.88 -9.73 -19.48
C TRP A 210 -17.43 -9.69 -20.02
N ARG A 211 -16.62 -8.68 -19.60
CA ARG A 211 -15.17 -8.59 -19.78
C ARG A 211 -14.51 -8.10 -18.48
N GLN A 212 -13.18 -8.20 -18.37
CA GLN A 212 -12.46 -7.52 -17.30
C GLN A 212 -12.42 -6.02 -17.56
N HIS A 213 -12.54 -5.21 -16.50
CA HIS A 213 -12.34 -3.77 -16.62
C HIS A 213 -10.86 -3.46 -16.84
N THR A 214 -10.59 -2.56 -17.78
CA THR A 214 -9.26 -1.94 -17.87
C THR A 214 -9.07 -1.04 -16.66
N LYS A 215 -7.96 -1.17 -15.98
CA LYS A 215 -7.60 -0.28 -14.89
C LYS A 215 -6.19 0.24 -15.08
N ARG A 216 -5.98 1.47 -14.67
CA ARG A 216 -4.68 2.08 -14.69
C ARG A 216 -3.78 1.51 -13.60
N MET A 217 -2.50 1.38 -13.87
CA MET A 217 -1.52 1.02 -12.85
C MET A 217 -1.36 2.18 -11.85
N GLU A 218 -1.33 1.84 -10.58
CA GLU A 218 -1.04 2.82 -9.52
C GLU A 218 0.40 3.33 -9.64
N SER A 219 0.63 4.58 -9.24
CA SER A 219 1.94 5.24 -9.36
C SER A 219 3.10 4.42 -8.76
N GLN A 220 2.87 3.83 -7.58
CA GLN A 220 3.84 2.96 -6.93
C GLN A 220 4.15 1.71 -7.76
N VAL A 221 3.13 1.15 -8.42
CA VAL A 221 3.33 -0.03 -9.28
C VAL A 221 4.11 0.35 -10.53
N ILE A 222 3.82 1.50 -11.15
CA ILE A 222 4.57 1.98 -12.31
C ILE A 222 6.06 2.12 -11.96
N ARG A 223 6.37 2.86 -10.90
CA ARG A 223 7.75 3.08 -10.47
C ARG A 223 8.47 1.78 -10.10
N ASP A 224 7.84 0.96 -9.27
CA ASP A 224 8.46 -0.29 -8.81
C ASP A 224 8.62 -1.30 -9.96
N SER A 225 7.72 -1.31 -10.94
CA SER A 225 7.83 -2.14 -12.15
C SER A 225 9.00 -1.72 -13.04
N LEU A 226 9.21 -0.41 -13.23
CA LEU A 226 10.37 0.10 -13.97
C LEU A 226 11.68 -0.37 -13.32
N LEU A 227 11.81 -0.18 -12.01
CA LEU A 227 13.00 -0.62 -11.27
C LEU A 227 13.16 -2.15 -11.28
N LYS A 228 12.06 -2.89 -11.17
CA LYS A 228 12.09 -4.36 -11.19
C LYS A 228 12.52 -4.90 -12.54
N SER A 229 11.97 -4.40 -13.63
CA SER A 229 12.32 -4.82 -15.00
C SER A 229 13.77 -4.49 -15.34
N ALA A 230 14.31 -3.41 -14.76
CA ALA A 230 15.70 -3.00 -14.89
C ALA A 230 16.67 -3.78 -13.99
N GLY A 231 16.18 -4.64 -13.08
CA GLY A 231 17.01 -5.31 -12.07
C GLY A 231 17.55 -4.38 -10.98
N LEU A 232 16.99 -3.17 -10.85
CA LEU A 232 17.44 -2.14 -9.91
C LEU A 232 16.64 -2.10 -8.61
N LEU A 233 15.53 -2.83 -8.50
CA LEU A 233 14.66 -2.80 -7.33
C LEU A 233 15.29 -3.51 -6.13
N ASP A 234 15.43 -2.77 -5.04
CA ASP A 234 15.79 -3.33 -3.73
C ASP A 234 14.53 -3.87 -3.04
N GLU A 235 14.40 -5.20 -2.99
CA GLU A 235 13.24 -5.91 -2.44
C GLU A 235 13.30 -6.13 -0.93
N ARG A 236 14.31 -5.65 -0.22
CA ARG A 236 14.43 -5.84 1.22
C ARG A 236 13.19 -5.31 1.96
N MET A 237 12.71 -6.11 2.90
CA MET A 237 11.53 -5.78 3.70
C MET A 237 11.92 -5.09 4.99
N GLY A 238 11.03 -4.19 5.47
CA GLY A 238 11.21 -3.48 6.74
C GLY A 238 12.20 -2.30 6.66
N GLY A 239 12.53 -1.72 7.80
CA GLY A 239 13.39 -0.54 7.92
C GLY A 239 12.60 0.78 7.98
N PRO A 240 13.32 1.91 8.14
CA PRO A 240 12.70 3.23 8.26
C PRO A 240 12.09 3.71 6.93
N SER A 241 11.21 4.70 7.04
CA SER A 241 10.66 5.41 5.87
C SER A 241 11.77 6.16 5.13
N LEU A 242 11.57 6.31 3.81
CA LEU A 242 12.47 7.02 2.91
C LEU A 242 11.98 8.46 2.71
N GLU A 243 12.92 9.37 2.51
CA GLU A 243 12.63 10.76 2.15
C GLU A 243 12.27 10.84 0.66
N ALA A 244 11.30 11.71 0.33
CA ALA A 244 10.78 11.81 -1.02
C ALA A 244 11.70 12.57 -1.99
N ASP A 245 12.60 13.39 -1.49
CA ASP A 245 13.50 14.26 -2.26
C ASP A 245 14.73 13.54 -2.82
N LYS A 246 14.95 12.28 -2.45
CA LYS A 246 16.12 11.50 -2.86
C LYS A 246 15.72 10.26 -3.67
N PRO A 247 16.47 9.94 -4.75
CA PRO A 247 16.24 8.71 -5.48
C PRO A 247 16.61 7.50 -4.60
N HIS A 248 15.73 6.51 -4.58
CA HIS A 248 15.98 5.27 -3.85
C HIS A 248 15.61 4.06 -4.70
N PRO A 249 16.40 2.97 -4.63
CA PRO A 249 16.07 1.73 -5.34
C PRO A 249 15.00 0.89 -4.64
N ARG A 250 14.59 1.24 -3.42
CA ARG A 250 13.59 0.49 -2.65
C ARG A 250 12.18 0.69 -3.17
N ARG A 251 11.29 -0.24 -2.79
CA ARG A 251 9.88 -0.18 -3.13
C ARG A 251 9.22 1.12 -2.66
N SER A 252 8.35 1.65 -3.50
CA SER A 252 7.65 2.93 -3.28
C SER A 252 6.85 2.97 -1.98
N LEU A 253 6.40 1.82 -1.48
CA LEU A 253 5.66 1.73 -0.20
C LEU A 253 6.47 2.20 1.02
N TYR A 254 7.79 2.34 0.91
CA TYR A 254 8.66 2.82 1.99
C TYR A 254 8.86 4.33 2.00
N PHE A 255 8.40 5.05 0.98
CA PHE A 255 8.46 6.51 1.01
C PHE A 255 7.58 7.07 2.12
N ARG A 256 8.06 8.15 2.75
CA ARG A 256 7.23 8.94 3.64
C ARG A 256 6.07 9.51 2.85
N HIS A 257 4.86 9.24 3.32
CA HIS A 257 3.66 9.77 2.72
C HIS A 257 3.18 10.96 3.55
N SER A 258 3.52 12.17 3.11
CA SER A 258 3.23 13.43 3.79
C SER A 258 2.65 14.45 2.81
N ARG A 259 1.81 15.36 3.32
CA ARG A 259 1.23 16.44 2.50
C ARG A 259 2.30 17.39 1.96
N ASP A 260 3.33 17.63 2.76
CA ASP A 260 4.36 18.63 2.50
C ASP A 260 5.61 18.02 1.82
N ASP A 261 5.65 16.69 1.69
CA ASP A 261 6.81 15.98 1.18
C ASP A 261 6.32 14.79 0.33
N GLN A 262 6.11 15.05 -0.96
CA GLN A 262 5.63 14.07 -1.93
C GLN A 262 6.72 13.74 -2.94
N GLU A 263 6.92 12.47 -3.22
CA GLU A 263 7.81 12.03 -4.28
C GLU A 263 7.25 12.46 -5.65
N ARG A 264 8.07 13.15 -6.44
CA ARG A 264 7.65 13.84 -7.68
C ARG A 264 7.09 12.90 -8.73
N PHE A 265 7.74 11.75 -8.94
CA PHE A 265 7.30 10.78 -9.94
C PHE A 265 5.95 10.18 -9.55
N LEU A 266 5.79 9.80 -8.29
CA LEU A 266 4.52 9.26 -7.78
C LEU A 266 3.40 10.30 -7.90
N GLY A 267 3.67 11.56 -7.56
CA GLY A 267 2.71 12.67 -7.67
C GLY A 267 2.22 12.90 -9.10
N LEU A 268 3.08 12.74 -10.11
CA LEU A 268 2.70 12.85 -11.51
C LEU A 268 1.74 11.72 -11.97
N PHE A 269 1.81 10.56 -11.35
CA PHE A 269 1.00 9.39 -11.69
C PHE A 269 -0.13 9.13 -10.68
N ASP A 270 -0.70 10.20 -10.13
CA ASP A 270 -1.84 10.15 -9.22
C ASP A 270 -1.55 9.34 -7.95
N ASP A 271 -0.56 9.78 -7.19
CA ASP A 271 -0.25 9.19 -5.89
C ASP A 271 -1.46 9.19 -4.94
N ALA A 272 -1.43 8.32 -3.94
CA ALA A 272 -2.51 8.23 -2.98
C ALA A 272 -2.72 9.57 -2.25
N SER A 273 -3.98 10.00 -2.15
CA SER A 273 -4.31 11.13 -1.28
C SER A 273 -4.07 10.77 0.18
N ILE A 274 -3.45 11.68 0.92
CA ILE A 274 -3.23 11.52 2.37
C ILE A 274 -4.54 11.68 3.14
N LEU A 275 -5.47 12.45 2.57
CA LEU A 275 -6.75 12.76 3.20
C LEU A 275 -7.84 11.78 2.80
N GLU A 276 -7.77 11.21 1.60
CA GLU A 276 -8.78 10.34 1.02
C GLU A 276 -8.15 9.04 0.51
N CYS A 277 -8.14 8.00 1.34
CA CYS A 277 -7.58 6.70 0.97
C CYS A 277 -8.60 5.75 0.30
N TYR A 278 -9.82 6.18 0.04
CA TYR A 278 -10.90 5.32 -0.45
C TYR A 278 -10.75 4.99 -1.93
N ARG A 279 -10.47 5.98 -2.76
CA ARG A 279 -10.32 5.83 -4.19
C ARG A 279 -9.13 6.65 -4.68
N ARG A 280 -8.38 6.10 -5.63
CA ARG A 280 -7.35 6.84 -6.35
C ARG A 280 -8.01 7.75 -7.39
N SER A 281 -7.48 8.95 -7.55
CA SER A 281 -7.72 9.75 -8.76
C SER A 281 -7.02 9.08 -9.94
N GLU A 282 -7.58 9.28 -11.13
CA GLU A 282 -6.99 8.84 -12.38
C GLU A 282 -6.99 10.02 -13.34
N SER A 283 -5.81 10.53 -13.66
CA SER A 283 -5.63 11.59 -14.63
C SER A 283 -4.85 11.09 -15.84
N ILE A 284 -5.10 11.70 -17.00
CA ILE A 284 -4.32 11.49 -18.21
C ILE A 284 -3.80 12.86 -18.63
N ILE A 285 -2.54 13.12 -18.33
CA ILE A 285 -1.89 14.40 -18.60
C ILE A 285 -0.59 14.19 -19.41
N PRO A 286 -0.24 15.12 -20.32
CA PRO A 286 0.98 14.99 -21.13
C PRO A 286 2.26 14.84 -20.31
N GLN A 287 2.30 15.40 -19.12
CA GLN A 287 3.45 15.33 -18.21
C GLN A 287 3.81 13.90 -17.80
N GLN A 288 2.83 12.99 -17.76
CA GLN A 288 3.09 11.56 -17.47
C GLN A 288 3.89 10.91 -18.61
N ALA A 289 3.54 11.19 -19.86
CA ALA A 289 4.29 10.70 -21.02
C ALA A 289 5.71 11.29 -21.03
N LEU A 290 5.84 12.59 -20.74
CA LEU A 290 7.14 13.26 -20.63
C LEU A 290 8.00 12.68 -19.49
N ALA A 291 7.40 12.37 -18.36
CA ALA A 291 8.12 11.75 -17.24
C ALA A 291 8.64 10.35 -17.61
N LEU A 292 7.85 9.54 -18.32
CA LEU A 292 8.28 8.23 -18.80
C LEU A 292 9.37 8.33 -19.86
N SER A 293 9.38 9.40 -20.68
CA SER A 293 10.37 9.57 -21.74
C SER A 293 11.67 10.18 -21.23
N ASN A 294 11.62 11.10 -20.27
CA ASN A 294 12.74 12.00 -19.96
C ASN A 294 13.20 12.01 -18.51
N SER A 295 12.52 11.29 -17.58
CA SER A 295 12.98 11.27 -16.19
C SER A 295 14.25 10.45 -16.03
N GLN A 296 15.11 10.84 -15.11
CA GLN A 296 16.32 10.07 -14.79
C GLN A 296 16.00 8.63 -14.40
N LEU A 297 14.92 8.43 -13.64
CA LEU A 297 14.42 7.10 -13.28
C LEU A 297 14.13 6.24 -14.52
N SER A 298 13.44 6.81 -15.53
CA SER A 298 13.09 6.08 -16.75
C SER A 298 14.32 5.81 -17.62
N MET A 299 15.27 6.74 -17.68
CA MET A 299 16.52 6.55 -18.41
C MET A 299 17.38 5.45 -17.78
N ASP A 300 17.55 5.49 -16.45
CA ASP A 300 18.29 4.45 -15.71
C ASP A 300 17.61 3.08 -15.85
N ALA A 301 16.28 3.05 -15.79
CA ALA A 301 15.52 1.84 -16.01
C ALA A 301 15.68 1.31 -17.44
N ALA A 302 15.62 2.16 -18.44
CA ALA A 302 15.80 1.76 -19.86
C ALA A 302 17.19 1.15 -20.09
N MET A 303 18.25 1.76 -19.56
CA MET A 303 19.61 1.21 -19.62
C MET A 303 19.71 -0.14 -18.92
N GLY A 304 19.13 -0.25 -17.71
CA GLY A 304 19.10 -1.50 -16.96
C GLY A 304 18.35 -2.62 -17.69
N ILE A 305 17.20 -2.29 -18.30
CA ILE A 305 16.41 -3.23 -19.10
C ILE A 305 17.20 -3.68 -20.33
N ALA A 306 17.79 -2.73 -21.08
CA ALA A 306 18.59 -3.05 -22.24
C ALA A 306 19.74 -4.02 -21.90
N HIS A 307 20.47 -3.74 -20.84
CA HIS A 307 21.53 -4.63 -20.34
C HIS A 307 20.98 -6.00 -19.93
N HIS A 308 19.86 -6.03 -19.20
CA HIS A 308 19.26 -7.29 -18.70
C HIS A 308 18.72 -8.17 -19.82
N LEU A 309 18.21 -7.56 -20.89
CA LEU A 309 17.72 -8.28 -22.08
C LEU A 309 18.83 -8.63 -23.07
N GLY A 310 20.08 -8.23 -22.82
CA GLY A 310 21.24 -8.59 -23.62
C GLY A 310 21.40 -7.71 -24.87
N TRP A 311 21.06 -6.40 -24.77
CA TRP A 311 21.38 -5.43 -25.80
C TRP A 311 22.90 -5.21 -25.83
N GLU A 312 23.50 -5.42 -26.99
CA GLU A 312 24.92 -5.20 -27.24
C GLU A 312 25.11 -4.11 -28.32
N GLU A 313 26.22 -3.35 -28.24
CA GLU A 313 26.51 -2.28 -29.20
C GLU A 313 26.65 -2.77 -30.66
N LYS A 314 26.95 -4.05 -30.85
CA LYS A 314 27.09 -4.68 -32.18
C LYS A 314 26.02 -5.74 -32.39
N ASN A 315 24.79 -5.30 -32.54
CA ASN A 315 23.68 -6.19 -32.80
C ASN A 315 23.59 -6.55 -34.31
N THR A 316 23.24 -7.78 -34.58
CA THR A 316 22.80 -8.21 -35.91
C THR A 316 21.28 -8.01 -36.03
N PRO A 317 20.71 -7.89 -37.24
CA PRO A 317 19.25 -7.77 -37.39
C PRO A 317 18.47 -8.88 -36.63
N ALA A 318 18.97 -10.10 -36.63
CA ALA A 318 18.35 -11.21 -35.91
C ALA A 318 18.48 -11.08 -34.37
N SER A 319 19.47 -10.35 -33.85
CA SER A 319 19.59 -10.08 -32.41
C SER A 319 18.73 -8.90 -32.00
N GLU A 320 18.52 -7.94 -32.88
CA GLU A 320 17.61 -6.80 -32.69
C GLU A 320 16.15 -7.27 -32.61
N GLU A 321 15.73 -8.12 -33.54
CA GLU A 321 14.38 -8.70 -33.54
C GLU A 321 14.10 -9.47 -32.23
N ARG A 322 15.04 -10.32 -31.82
CA ARG A 322 14.93 -11.05 -30.54
C ARG A 322 14.91 -10.12 -29.32
N PHE A 323 15.64 -9.02 -29.36
CA PHE A 323 15.61 -8.02 -28.30
C PHE A 323 14.22 -7.36 -28.19
N ILE A 324 13.64 -6.96 -29.34
CA ILE A 324 12.30 -6.37 -29.42
C ILE A 324 11.25 -7.34 -28.83
N GLU A 325 11.28 -8.60 -29.26
CA GLU A 325 10.37 -9.63 -28.75
C GLU A 325 10.49 -9.81 -27.23
N ARG A 326 11.71 -9.91 -26.71
CA ARG A 326 11.96 -10.05 -25.27
C ARG A 326 11.55 -8.80 -24.50
N ALA A 327 11.73 -7.61 -25.07
CA ALA A 327 11.31 -6.37 -24.46
C ALA A 327 9.77 -6.31 -24.34
N PHE A 328 9.04 -6.65 -25.42
CA PHE A 328 7.59 -6.74 -25.38
C PHE A 328 7.08 -7.77 -24.37
N GLN A 329 7.62 -8.97 -24.40
CA GLN A 329 7.26 -10.01 -23.43
C GLN A 329 7.53 -9.60 -21.98
N THR A 330 8.67 -8.94 -21.71
CA THR A 330 9.07 -8.56 -20.36
C THR A 330 8.27 -7.38 -19.83
N LEU A 331 8.03 -6.35 -20.66
CA LEU A 331 7.41 -5.09 -20.26
C LEU A 331 5.90 -5.11 -20.39
N LEU A 332 5.37 -5.76 -21.43
CA LEU A 332 3.96 -5.73 -21.79
C LEU A 332 3.26 -7.08 -21.60
N GLY A 333 4.00 -8.16 -21.56
CA GLY A 333 3.47 -9.51 -21.35
C GLY A 333 2.85 -10.17 -22.58
N TRP A 334 3.10 -9.63 -23.80
CA TRP A 334 2.67 -10.23 -25.06
C TRP A 334 3.76 -10.15 -26.12
N GLU A 335 3.58 -10.85 -27.23
CA GLU A 335 4.45 -10.79 -28.38
C GLU A 335 4.07 -9.58 -29.26
N PRO A 336 5.06 -8.87 -29.86
CA PRO A 336 4.78 -7.75 -30.73
C PRO A 336 4.08 -8.19 -32.02
N GLU A 337 3.11 -7.39 -32.47
CA GLU A 337 2.51 -7.54 -33.78
C GLU A 337 3.51 -7.08 -34.88
N GLU A 338 3.23 -7.43 -36.15
CA GLU A 338 4.12 -7.12 -37.25
C GLU A 338 4.37 -5.61 -37.43
N GLU A 339 3.35 -4.78 -37.18
CA GLU A 339 3.48 -3.32 -37.23
C GLU A 339 4.36 -2.80 -36.09
N GLU A 340 4.25 -3.39 -34.89
CA GLU A 340 5.03 -3.02 -33.70
C GLU A 340 6.51 -3.44 -33.88
N ARG A 341 6.79 -4.61 -34.48
CA ARG A 341 8.14 -5.04 -34.84
C ARG A 341 8.80 -4.06 -35.81
N ASN A 342 8.08 -3.68 -36.87
CA ASN A 342 8.57 -2.71 -37.88
C ASN A 342 8.85 -1.32 -37.27
N LEU A 343 8.09 -0.90 -36.26
CA LEU A 343 8.34 0.36 -35.53
C LEU A 343 9.60 0.25 -34.68
N GLY A 344 9.79 -0.87 -34.01
CA GLY A 344 10.99 -1.18 -33.24
C GLY A 344 12.26 -1.10 -34.10
N ASP A 345 12.25 -1.73 -35.26
CA ASP A 345 13.36 -1.70 -36.23
C ASP A 345 13.68 -0.27 -36.71
N ARG A 346 12.68 0.57 -36.90
CA ARG A 346 12.89 1.98 -37.27
C ARG A 346 13.54 2.80 -36.16
N ILE A 347 13.16 2.55 -34.89
CA ILE A 347 13.74 3.25 -33.76
C ILE A 347 15.20 2.84 -33.57
N THR A 348 15.50 1.54 -33.62
CA THR A 348 16.85 1.03 -33.46
C THR A 348 17.80 1.49 -34.56
N THR A 349 17.33 1.53 -35.82
CA THR A 349 18.13 2.01 -36.96
C THR A 349 18.35 3.52 -36.95
N HIS A 350 17.41 4.32 -36.40
CA HIS A 350 17.58 5.78 -36.26
C HIS A 350 18.57 6.14 -35.16
N THR A 351 18.53 5.40 -34.02
CA THR A 351 19.45 5.65 -32.89
C THR A 351 20.91 5.29 -33.28
N ALA A 352 21.09 4.26 -34.08
CA ALA A 352 22.41 3.87 -34.57
C ALA A 352 23.03 4.86 -35.58
N ARG A 353 22.19 5.68 -36.24
CA ARG A 353 22.66 6.72 -37.22
C ARG A 353 22.86 8.10 -36.61
N GLY A 354 22.40 8.32 -35.36
CA GLY A 354 22.44 9.63 -34.70
C GLY A 354 23.60 9.82 -33.71
N ILE A 355 24.47 8.83 -33.55
CA ILE A 355 25.67 8.88 -32.70
C ILE A 355 26.91 8.78 -33.58
N GLY A 356 26.92 9.53 -34.67
CA GLY A 356 28.08 9.71 -35.57
C GLY A 356 28.47 11.18 -35.66
#